data_97437ebc52790cc5be42295c66d0b287
#
_entry.id   97437ebc52790cc5be42295c66d0b287
#
_cell.length_a   1.000
_cell.length_b   1.000
_cell.length_c   1.000
_cell.angle_alpha   90.00
_cell.angle_beta   90.00
_cell.angle_gamma   90.00
#
_symmetry.space_group_name_H-M   'P 1'
#
loop_
_entity.id
_entity.type
_entity.pdbx_description
1 polymer ?
#
loop_
_entity_poly.entity_id
_entity_poly.type
_entity_poly.pdbx_seq_one_letter_code
_entity_poly.pdbx_strand_id
1 'polypeptide(L)'
;LQNGQANVDFPASSPHVLACGGTRLTSSGNLISAEVVWNDGPGGGATGGGVSAEFALPSWQAGAHVPPSADPGHKSGRGVPDVCGDADPESGYQVLVDGQSTVFGGTSAVAPLWAALLVRCAQALGRNPGYLNPILYQTLEAEGVTRDITNGNNGAYKAGPGWDPCTGWGSPDGTKLLAGLRG
;
A
#
# COMPACT_ATOMS: atom_id res chain seq x y z
N LEU A 1 2.55 -16.81 -1.64
CA LEU A 1 3.48 -17.51 -0.72
C LEU A 1 4.63 -18.12 -1.50
N GLN A 2 5.86 -17.70 -1.25
CA GLN A 2 7.04 -18.37 -1.76
C GLN A 2 7.46 -19.45 -0.75
N ASN A 3 7.68 -20.69 -1.22
CA ASN A 3 8.03 -21.82 -0.36
C ASN A 3 7.07 -22.07 0.81
N GLY A 4 5.79 -21.69 0.68
CA GLY A 4 4.80 -21.83 1.73
C GLY A 4 4.90 -20.77 2.86
N GLN A 5 5.75 -19.75 2.71
CA GLN A 5 5.95 -18.69 3.68
C GLN A 5 5.44 -17.35 3.16
N ALA A 6 4.98 -16.51 4.10
CA ALA A 6 4.50 -15.15 3.85
C ALA A 6 5.67 -14.16 3.88
N ASN A 7 6.56 -14.24 2.89
CA ASN A 7 7.72 -13.36 2.81
C ASN A 7 7.32 -11.93 2.41
N VAL A 8 8.04 -10.95 2.93
CA VAL A 8 7.99 -9.56 2.49
C VAL A 8 9.31 -9.19 1.81
N ASP A 9 9.19 -8.60 0.61
CA ASP A 9 10.35 -8.34 -0.24
C ASP A 9 11.14 -7.10 0.23
N PHE A 10 12.46 -7.12 -0.01
CA PHE A 10 13.30 -5.94 0.06
C PHE A 10 13.34 -5.26 -1.33
N PRO A 11 13.28 -3.93 -1.43
CA PRO A 11 13.41 -2.92 -0.37
C PRO A 11 12.12 -2.55 0.39
N ALA A 12 10.95 -3.05 0.02
CA ALA A 12 9.68 -2.68 0.65
C ALA A 12 9.64 -2.97 2.17
N SER A 13 10.31 -4.04 2.62
CA SER A 13 10.42 -4.37 4.05
C SER A 13 11.31 -3.43 4.86
N SER A 14 12.12 -2.58 4.21
CA SER A 14 12.95 -1.59 4.92
C SER A 14 12.07 -0.56 5.65
N PRO A 15 12.42 -0.19 6.90
CA PRO A 15 11.70 0.87 7.61
C PRO A 15 11.95 2.27 7.03
N HIS A 16 12.86 2.43 6.07
CA HIS A 16 13.25 3.71 5.47
C HIS A 16 12.58 4.02 4.14
N VAL A 17 11.63 3.20 3.69
CA VAL A 17 10.87 3.42 2.45
C VAL A 17 9.38 3.39 2.72
N LEU A 18 8.59 4.07 1.87
CA LEU A 18 7.14 3.92 1.82
C LEU A 18 6.82 2.67 1.00
N ALA A 19 6.35 1.63 1.66
CA ALA A 19 6.00 0.37 1.01
C ALA A 19 4.58 0.44 0.44
N CYS A 20 4.41 0.02 -0.82
CA CYS A 20 3.15 0.07 -1.53
C CYS A 20 2.58 -1.33 -1.80
N GLY A 21 1.35 -1.55 -1.37
CA GLY A 21 0.54 -2.72 -1.70
C GLY A 21 -0.38 -2.48 -2.90
N GLY A 22 -1.17 -3.48 -3.24
CA GLY A 22 -2.03 -3.47 -4.42
C GLY A 22 -3.49 -3.77 -4.15
N THR A 23 -4.35 -3.03 -4.84
CA THR A 23 -5.80 -3.21 -4.85
C THR A 23 -6.32 -3.51 -6.25
N ARG A 24 -7.56 -4.00 -6.31
CA ARG A 24 -8.41 -3.98 -7.50
C ARG A 24 -9.44 -2.88 -7.31
N LEU A 25 -9.54 -1.99 -8.28
CA LEU A 25 -10.44 -0.85 -8.26
C LEU A 25 -11.56 -1.04 -9.28
N THR A 26 -12.80 -0.80 -8.87
CA THR A 26 -13.96 -0.73 -9.76
C THR A 26 -14.51 0.68 -9.73
N SER A 27 -14.79 1.24 -10.90
CA SER A 27 -15.36 2.57 -11.03
C SER A 27 -16.72 2.56 -11.72
N SER A 28 -17.53 3.57 -11.40
CA SER A 28 -18.76 3.90 -12.11
C SER A 28 -18.71 5.38 -12.47
N GLY A 29 -18.45 5.67 -13.76
CA GLY A 29 -18.09 7.01 -14.19
C GLY A 29 -16.79 7.47 -13.53
N ASN A 30 -16.81 8.62 -12.87
CA ASN A 30 -15.66 9.19 -12.16
C ASN A 30 -15.63 8.85 -10.66
N LEU A 31 -16.46 7.92 -10.21
CA LEU A 31 -16.53 7.52 -8.81
C LEU A 31 -16.01 6.11 -8.62
N ILE A 32 -15.21 5.91 -7.58
CA ILE A 32 -14.81 4.58 -7.12
C ILE A 32 -16.05 3.92 -6.51
N SER A 33 -16.54 2.84 -7.13
CA SER A 33 -17.68 2.07 -6.64
C SER A 33 -17.27 0.94 -5.69
N ALA A 34 -16.09 0.36 -5.91
CA ALA A 34 -15.49 -0.62 -4.99
C ALA A 34 -13.97 -0.60 -5.12
N GLU A 35 -13.29 -0.90 -4.03
CA GLU A 35 -11.85 -1.14 -3.99
C GLU A 35 -11.59 -2.26 -2.98
N VAL A 36 -10.89 -3.31 -3.41
CA VAL A 36 -10.63 -4.51 -2.63
C VAL A 36 -9.17 -4.91 -2.75
N VAL A 37 -8.68 -5.78 -1.88
CA VAL A 37 -7.32 -6.34 -2.00
C VAL A 37 -7.16 -7.03 -3.35
N TRP A 38 -6.07 -6.75 -4.07
CA TRP A 38 -5.73 -7.46 -5.29
C TRP A 38 -5.30 -8.89 -5.00
N ASN A 39 -6.05 -9.85 -5.51
CA ASN A 39 -5.73 -11.27 -5.46
C ASN A 39 -6.53 -12.04 -6.52
N ASP A 40 -5.86 -12.45 -7.59
CA ASP A 40 -6.42 -13.21 -8.70
C ASP A 40 -6.40 -14.72 -8.48
N GLY A 41 -6.09 -15.14 -7.27
CA GLY A 41 -6.08 -16.56 -6.90
C GLY A 41 -4.85 -17.33 -7.40
N PRO A 42 -4.91 -18.68 -7.34
CA PRO A 42 -3.80 -19.54 -7.73
C PRO A 42 -3.40 -19.35 -9.19
N GLY A 43 -2.15 -18.97 -9.42
CA GLY A 43 -1.59 -18.76 -10.77
C GLY A 43 -1.82 -17.36 -11.33
N GLY A 44 -2.59 -16.51 -10.64
CA GLY A 44 -2.73 -15.09 -10.92
C GLY A 44 -1.78 -14.23 -10.09
N GLY A 45 -1.93 -12.91 -10.21
CA GLY A 45 -1.22 -11.95 -9.38
C GLY A 45 -1.92 -11.71 -8.04
N ALA A 46 -1.17 -11.20 -7.08
CA ALA A 46 -1.72 -10.73 -5.81
C ALA A 46 -0.81 -9.66 -5.19
N THR A 47 -1.39 -8.82 -4.32
CA THR A 47 -0.58 -7.91 -3.50
C THR A 47 0.35 -8.71 -2.60
N GLY A 48 1.58 -8.22 -2.43
CA GLY A 48 2.46 -8.66 -1.36
C GLY A 48 1.99 -8.14 -0.01
N GLY A 49 2.79 -8.39 1.01
CA GLY A 49 2.54 -7.86 2.34
C GLY A 49 2.64 -8.92 3.43
N GLY A 50 2.80 -8.46 4.63
CA GLY A 50 3.04 -9.32 5.79
C GLY A 50 3.88 -8.64 6.87
N VAL A 51 4.64 -9.45 7.60
CA VAL A 51 5.50 -8.99 8.70
C VAL A 51 6.93 -9.43 8.45
N SER A 52 7.86 -8.49 8.48
CA SER A 52 9.28 -8.76 8.24
C SER A 52 9.88 -9.62 9.36
N ALA A 53 10.65 -10.63 8.96
CA ALA A 53 11.47 -11.42 9.89
C ALA A 53 12.82 -10.75 10.19
N GLU A 54 13.23 -9.80 9.35
CA GLU A 54 14.56 -9.17 9.35
C GLU A 54 14.56 -7.80 10.05
N PHE A 55 13.51 -6.99 9.79
CA PHE A 55 13.41 -5.64 10.35
C PHE A 55 12.47 -5.61 11.53
N ALA A 56 12.96 -5.08 12.66
CA ALA A 56 12.14 -4.87 13.85
C ALA A 56 10.99 -3.89 13.58
N LEU A 57 9.92 -4.01 14.36
CA LEU A 57 8.79 -3.07 14.32
C LEU A 57 9.30 -1.64 14.64
N PRO A 58 9.17 -0.68 13.71
CA PRO A 58 9.58 0.69 13.97
C PRO A 58 8.70 1.35 15.02
N SER A 59 9.27 2.27 15.81
CA SER A 59 8.52 2.97 16.84
C SER A 59 7.31 3.75 16.32
N TRP A 60 7.41 4.31 15.12
CA TRP A 60 6.30 5.02 14.47
C TRP A 60 5.15 4.09 14.03
N GLN A 61 5.40 2.77 13.89
CA GLN A 61 4.38 1.77 13.52
C GLN A 61 3.71 1.12 14.75
N ALA A 62 4.16 1.41 15.96
CA ALA A 62 3.68 0.73 17.17
C ALA A 62 2.16 0.84 17.38
N GLY A 63 1.55 1.96 16.98
CA GLY A 63 0.09 2.19 17.08
C GLY A 63 -0.75 1.50 16.00
N ALA A 64 -0.14 0.90 14.98
CA ALA A 64 -0.85 0.26 13.87
C ALA A 64 -1.33 -1.17 14.17
N HIS A 65 -1.07 -1.69 15.37
CA HIS A 65 -1.48 -3.04 15.79
C HIS A 65 -1.03 -4.14 14.83
N VAL A 66 0.20 -4.02 14.30
CA VAL A 66 0.78 -5.01 13.38
C VAL A 66 0.70 -6.41 13.99
N PRO A 67 0.04 -7.38 13.32
CA PRO A 67 -0.08 -8.73 13.87
C PRO A 67 1.28 -9.44 13.87
N PRO A 68 1.44 -10.54 14.61
CA PRO A 68 2.57 -11.43 14.41
C PRO A 68 2.61 -12.00 12.99
N SER A 69 3.82 -12.38 12.52
CA SER A 69 3.98 -13.06 11.24
C SER A 69 3.09 -14.30 11.16
N ALA A 70 2.49 -14.51 9.98
CA ALA A 70 1.76 -15.76 9.66
C ALA A 70 2.68 -16.98 9.55
N ASP A 71 3.99 -16.77 9.43
CA ASP A 71 4.98 -17.85 9.34
C ASP A 71 5.23 -18.55 10.67
N PRO A 72 5.75 -19.77 10.66
CA PRO A 72 6.14 -20.49 11.87
C PRO A 72 7.07 -19.66 12.76
N GLY A 73 6.75 -19.60 14.04
CA GLY A 73 7.46 -18.79 15.02
C GLY A 73 6.83 -17.44 15.30
N HIS A 74 5.86 -17.02 14.50
CA HIS A 74 5.00 -15.83 14.74
C HIS A 74 5.77 -14.59 15.21
N LYS A 75 6.90 -14.29 14.55
CA LYS A 75 7.78 -13.17 14.92
C LYS A 75 7.05 -11.83 14.76
N SER A 76 7.33 -10.91 15.64
CA SER A 76 6.98 -9.50 15.48
C SER A 76 8.05 -8.80 14.64
N GLY A 77 7.63 -7.86 13.79
CA GLY A 77 8.53 -7.11 12.93
C GLY A 77 7.83 -5.97 12.20
N ARG A 78 8.55 -5.33 11.28
CA ARG A 78 8.04 -4.30 10.39
C ARG A 78 6.84 -4.85 9.60
N GLY A 79 5.67 -4.24 9.76
CA GLY A 79 4.48 -4.54 8.97
C GLY A 79 4.52 -3.88 7.59
N VAL A 80 4.19 -4.60 6.53
CA VAL A 80 4.23 -4.18 5.12
C VAL A 80 2.88 -4.54 4.48
N PRO A 81 2.29 -3.66 3.64
CA PRO A 81 2.76 -2.35 3.18
C PRO A 81 2.38 -1.21 4.13
N ASP A 82 2.78 0.03 3.79
CA ASP A 82 2.32 1.24 4.48
C ASP A 82 1.01 1.76 3.88
N VAL A 83 0.93 1.73 2.56
CA VAL A 83 -0.16 2.25 1.73
C VAL A 83 -0.41 1.34 0.53
N CYS A 84 -1.47 1.59 -0.22
CA CYS A 84 -1.76 0.84 -1.44
C CYS A 84 -2.28 1.73 -2.57
N GLY A 85 -2.57 1.10 -3.70
CA GLY A 85 -3.26 1.68 -4.85
C GLY A 85 -3.63 0.60 -5.85
N ASP A 86 -4.33 0.98 -6.92
CA ASP A 86 -4.75 0.05 -7.96
C ASP A 86 -3.55 -0.63 -8.60
N ALA A 87 -3.55 -1.96 -8.57
CA ALA A 87 -2.45 -2.80 -9.04
C ALA A 87 -2.92 -3.97 -9.91
N ASP A 88 -4.20 -4.30 -9.86
CA ASP A 88 -4.74 -5.41 -10.62
C ASP A 88 -4.71 -5.10 -12.12
N PRO A 89 -4.12 -5.95 -12.98
CA PRO A 89 -4.17 -5.74 -14.42
C PRO A 89 -5.58 -5.65 -15.01
N GLU A 90 -6.59 -6.21 -14.36
CA GLU A 90 -7.98 -6.12 -14.84
C GLU A 90 -8.58 -4.73 -14.64
N SER A 91 -8.15 -3.97 -13.65
CA SER A 91 -8.47 -2.55 -13.43
C SER A 91 -7.33 -1.60 -13.81
N GLY A 92 -6.23 -2.13 -14.30
CA GLY A 92 -4.92 -1.51 -14.46
C GLY A 92 -4.85 -0.29 -15.38
N TYR A 93 -3.62 0.10 -15.66
CA TYR A 93 -3.29 1.36 -16.34
C TYR A 93 -3.10 1.15 -17.84
N GLN A 94 -3.84 1.90 -18.63
CA GLN A 94 -3.66 1.92 -20.08
C GLN A 94 -2.40 2.72 -20.44
N VAL A 95 -1.45 2.07 -21.07
CA VAL A 95 -0.17 2.66 -21.48
C VAL A 95 0.10 2.42 -22.96
N LEU A 96 0.92 3.27 -23.55
CA LEU A 96 1.38 3.14 -24.93
C LEU A 96 2.85 2.67 -24.90
N VAL A 97 3.10 1.48 -25.42
CA VAL A 97 4.46 0.90 -25.54
C VAL A 97 4.70 0.58 -27.01
N ASP A 98 5.74 1.15 -27.60
CA ASP A 98 6.12 0.95 -29.01
C ASP A 98 4.95 1.13 -29.99
N GLY A 99 4.09 2.13 -29.74
CA GLY A 99 2.92 2.43 -30.56
C GLY A 99 1.73 1.46 -30.33
N GLN A 100 1.83 0.52 -29.43
CA GLN A 100 0.76 -0.39 -29.05
C GLN A 100 0.13 0.00 -27.70
N SER A 101 -1.21 0.14 -27.69
CA SER A 101 -1.94 0.34 -26.44
C SER A 101 -2.04 -0.99 -25.70
N THR A 102 -1.66 -1.00 -24.43
CA THR A 102 -1.74 -2.18 -23.58
C THR A 102 -2.11 -1.79 -22.15
N VAL A 103 -2.57 -2.76 -21.35
CA VAL A 103 -2.89 -2.55 -19.94
C VAL A 103 -1.83 -3.20 -19.07
N PHE A 104 -1.31 -2.45 -18.12
CA PHE A 104 -0.37 -2.94 -17.11
C PHE A 104 -0.93 -2.79 -15.71
N GLY A 105 -0.52 -3.69 -14.83
CA GLY A 105 -0.79 -3.67 -13.41
C GLY A 105 0.45 -4.07 -12.60
N GLY A 106 0.22 -4.45 -11.36
CA GLY A 106 1.24 -4.77 -10.39
C GLY A 106 1.53 -3.62 -9.43
N THR A 107 1.99 -3.93 -8.23
CA THR A 107 2.43 -2.94 -7.24
C THR A 107 3.57 -2.07 -7.76
N SER A 108 4.27 -2.52 -8.82
CA SER A 108 5.27 -1.74 -9.56
C SER A 108 4.70 -0.47 -10.21
N ALA A 109 3.40 -0.40 -10.48
CA ALA A 109 2.72 0.82 -10.94
C ALA A 109 2.33 1.73 -9.76
N VAL A 110 1.99 1.15 -8.61
CA VAL A 110 1.55 1.89 -7.42
C VAL A 110 2.65 2.77 -6.84
N ALA A 111 3.87 2.24 -6.73
CA ALA A 111 5.00 2.96 -6.13
C ALA A 111 5.34 4.27 -6.87
N PRO A 112 5.50 4.32 -8.22
CA PRO A 112 5.74 5.57 -8.93
C PRO A 112 4.53 6.52 -8.90
N LEU A 113 3.29 6.02 -8.80
CA LEU A 113 2.12 6.88 -8.64
C LEU A 113 2.10 7.57 -7.28
N TRP A 114 2.43 6.87 -6.19
CA TRP A 114 2.63 7.48 -4.89
C TRP A 114 3.77 8.50 -4.91
N ALA A 115 4.89 8.16 -5.54
CA ALA A 115 6.01 9.10 -5.71
C ALA A 115 5.58 10.36 -6.45
N ALA A 116 4.84 10.22 -7.56
CA ALA A 116 4.31 11.35 -8.33
C ALA A 116 3.32 12.19 -7.51
N LEU A 117 2.42 11.56 -6.74
CA LEU A 117 1.50 12.26 -5.85
C LEU A 117 2.26 13.09 -4.81
N LEU A 118 3.29 12.52 -4.18
CA LEU A 118 4.11 13.22 -3.18
C LEU A 118 4.91 14.39 -3.80
N VAL A 119 5.41 14.23 -5.02
CA VAL A 119 6.05 15.34 -5.78
C VAL A 119 5.04 16.46 -6.05
N ARG A 120 3.80 16.14 -6.41
CA ARG A 120 2.72 17.11 -6.58
C ARG A 120 2.38 17.83 -5.27
N CYS A 121 2.33 17.09 -4.17
CA CYS A 121 2.16 17.68 -2.84
C CYS A 121 3.34 18.63 -2.50
N ALA A 122 4.58 18.19 -2.70
CA ALA A 122 5.77 19.01 -2.48
C ALA A 122 5.76 20.31 -3.29
N GLN A 123 5.36 20.25 -4.55
CA GLN A 123 5.18 21.42 -5.41
C GLN A 123 4.15 22.39 -4.82
N ALA A 124 2.98 21.89 -4.41
CA ALA A 124 1.92 22.71 -3.84
C ALA A 124 2.25 23.28 -2.46
N LEU A 125 3.13 22.61 -1.71
CA LEU A 125 3.63 23.05 -0.41
C LEU A 125 4.80 24.03 -0.50
N GLY A 126 5.50 24.10 -1.63
CA GLY A 126 6.77 24.81 -1.77
C GLY A 126 7.93 24.20 -0.96
N ARG A 127 7.78 22.97 -0.46
CA ARG A 127 8.78 22.25 0.34
C ARG A 127 8.65 20.74 0.19
N ASN A 128 9.73 20.01 0.42
CA ASN A 128 9.67 18.55 0.52
C ASN A 128 8.99 18.13 1.85
N PRO A 129 8.00 17.23 1.84
CA PRO A 129 7.38 16.71 3.06
C PRO A 129 8.34 15.87 3.91
N GLY A 130 9.48 15.43 3.36
CA GLY A 130 10.47 14.63 4.08
C GLY A 130 10.11 13.14 4.15
N TYR A 131 10.56 12.49 5.20
CA TYR A 131 10.28 11.07 5.45
C TYR A 131 8.83 10.91 5.94
N LEU A 132 7.99 10.29 5.08
CA LEU A 132 6.54 10.29 5.25
C LEU A 132 6.05 9.32 6.35
N ASN A 133 6.69 8.15 6.52
CA ASN A 133 6.15 7.10 7.37
C ASN A 133 5.80 7.55 8.81
N PRO A 134 6.67 8.23 9.56
CA PRO A 134 6.31 8.67 10.90
C PRO A 134 5.09 9.61 10.92
N ILE A 135 5.02 10.55 9.98
CA ILE A 135 3.91 11.51 9.90
C ILE A 135 2.62 10.78 9.52
N LEU A 136 2.69 9.86 8.58
CA LEU A 136 1.56 9.03 8.14
C LEU A 136 0.94 8.30 9.32
N TYR A 137 1.75 7.55 10.07
CA TYR A 137 1.28 6.70 11.16
C TYR A 137 0.88 7.46 12.44
N GLN A 138 1.44 8.64 12.69
CA GLN A 138 1.23 9.37 13.93
C GLN A 138 0.18 10.49 13.82
N THR A 139 -0.05 11.00 12.62
CA THR A 139 -0.89 12.20 12.43
C THR A 139 -1.87 12.03 11.29
N LEU A 140 -1.39 11.76 10.08
CA LEU A 140 -2.19 11.86 8.86
C LEU A 140 -3.34 10.85 8.81
N GLU A 141 -3.14 9.65 9.34
CA GLU A 141 -4.21 8.64 9.34
C GLU A 141 -5.42 9.05 10.18
N ALA A 142 -5.23 9.77 11.28
CA ALA A 142 -6.33 10.32 12.07
C ALA A 142 -7.15 11.37 11.28
N GLU A 143 -6.58 11.97 10.24
CA GLU A 143 -7.22 12.93 9.34
C GLU A 143 -7.90 12.26 8.14
N GLY A 144 -7.80 10.94 8.03
CA GLY A 144 -8.41 10.13 6.98
C GLY A 144 -7.83 10.44 5.60
N VAL A 145 -6.51 10.56 5.50
CA VAL A 145 -5.80 10.84 4.23
C VAL A 145 -5.78 9.66 3.27
N THR A 146 -6.21 8.49 3.73
CA THR A 146 -6.38 7.30 2.91
C THR A 146 -7.81 6.78 2.98
N ARG A 147 -8.17 6.00 1.98
CA ARG A 147 -9.36 5.14 1.96
C ARG A 147 -8.95 3.79 2.52
N ASP A 148 -9.51 3.41 3.65
CA ASP A 148 -9.31 2.09 4.26
C ASP A 148 -9.92 0.98 3.39
N ILE A 149 -9.16 -0.09 3.15
CA ILE A 149 -9.54 -1.24 2.32
C ILE A 149 -9.78 -2.43 3.23
N THR A 150 -11.03 -2.73 3.50
CA THR A 150 -11.43 -3.72 4.51
C THR A 150 -11.87 -5.06 3.94
N ASN A 151 -11.78 -5.25 2.61
CA ASN A 151 -12.28 -6.45 1.94
C ASN A 151 -11.20 -7.13 1.10
N GLY A 152 -11.07 -8.44 1.25
CA GLY A 152 -10.15 -9.30 0.52
C GLY A 152 -9.03 -9.86 1.38
N ASN A 153 -8.07 -10.50 0.72
CA ASN A 153 -6.91 -11.13 1.36
C ASN A 153 -5.78 -11.30 0.34
N ASN A 154 -4.54 -11.46 0.83
CA ASN A 154 -3.37 -11.76 -0.02
C ASN A 154 -2.92 -13.24 0.06
N GLY A 155 -3.76 -14.11 0.57
CA GLY A 155 -3.46 -15.53 0.79
C GLY A 155 -2.92 -15.86 2.18
N ALA A 156 -2.13 -14.97 2.79
CA ALA A 156 -1.59 -15.15 4.14
C ALA A 156 -2.32 -14.32 5.20
N TYR A 157 -2.79 -13.14 4.81
CA TYR A 157 -3.48 -12.19 5.68
C TYR A 157 -4.81 -11.74 5.07
N LYS A 158 -5.69 -11.21 5.90
CA LYS A 158 -6.96 -10.60 5.47
C LYS A 158 -6.92 -9.10 5.74
N ALA A 159 -7.56 -8.34 4.85
CA ALA A 159 -7.84 -6.93 5.11
C ALA A 159 -8.88 -6.77 6.21
N GLY A 160 -8.79 -5.68 6.93
CA GLY A 160 -9.67 -5.31 8.03
C GLY A 160 -9.63 -3.80 8.30
N PRO A 161 -10.44 -3.30 9.24
CA PRO A 161 -10.44 -1.89 9.58
C PRO A 161 -9.07 -1.42 10.13
N GLY A 162 -8.61 -0.26 9.64
CA GLY A 162 -7.33 0.32 9.97
C GLY A 162 -6.17 -0.33 9.21
N TRP A 163 -4.97 -0.28 9.78
CA TRP A 163 -3.80 -0.87 9.13
C TRP A 163 -3.89 -2.40 9.05
N ASP A 164 -3.64 -2.95 7.87
CA ASP A 164 -3.54 -4.40 7.67
C ASP A 164 -2.37 -4.81 6.74
N PRO A 165 -1.91 -6.09 6.83
CA PRO A 165 -0.78 -6.58 6.03
C PRO A 165 -1.08 -6.82 4.54
N CYS A 166 -2.23 -6.42 4.02
CA CYS A 166 -2.56 -6.51 2.60
C CYS A 166 -2.43 -5.14 1.91
N THR A 167 -2.93 -4.08 2.58
CA THR A 167 -3.13 -2.76 1.97
C THR A 167 -2.58 -1.61 2.80
N GLY A 168 -1.98 -1.90 3.95
CA GLY A 168 -1.52 -0.87 4.88
C GLY A 168 -2.68 -0.02 5.37
N TRP A 169 -2.52 1.29 5.39
CA TRP A 169 -3.59 2.24 5.70
C TRP A 169 -4.60 2.46 4.55
N GLY A 170 -4.30 1.94 3.34
CA GLY A 170 -5.21 2.04 2.20
C GLY A 170 -4.71 2.91 1.05
N SER A 171 -5.63 3.26 0.14
CA SER A 171 -5.35 4.05 -1.06
C SER A 171 -5.50 5.56 -0.81
N PRO A 172 -4.79 6.45 -1.54
CA PRO A 172 -4.69 7.85 -1.19
C PRO A 172 -5.94 8.66 -1.50
N ASP A 173 -6.36 9.53 -0.56
CA ASP A 173 -7.13 10.74 -0.87
C ASP A 173 -6.14 11.90 -1.02
N GLY A 174 -5.76 12.20 -2.27
CA GLY A 174 -4.71 13.19 -2.55
C GLY A 174 -5.05 14.61 -2.07
N THR A 175 -6.34 14.95 -1.98
CA THR A 175 -6.79 16.26 -1.48
C THR A 175 -6.57 16.35 0.03
N LYS A 176 -6.98 15.33 0.76
CA LYS A 176 -6.79 15.28 2.21
C LYS A 176 -5.32 15.13 2.59
N LEU A 177 -4.56 14.30 1.83
CA LEU A 177 -3.12 14.16 2.02
C LEU A 177 -2.40 15.51 1.89
N LEU A 178 -2.71 16.29 0.84
CA LEU A 178 -2.15 17.63 0.69
C LEU A 178 -2.56 18.55 1.83
N ALA A 179 -3.81 18.50 2.29
CA ALA A 179 -4.27 19.30 3.41
C ALA A 179 -3.54 18.95 4.71
N GLY A 180 -3.44 17.67 5.06
CA GLY A 180 -2.74 17.21 6.26
C GLY A 180 -1.23 17.51 6.23
N LEU A 181 -0.59 17.48 5.05
CA LEU A 181 0.83 17.86 4.92
C LEU A 181 1.09 19.37 5.06
N ARG A 182 0.06 20.21 5.05
CA ARG A 182 0.20 21.65 5.32
C ARG A 182 0.37 21.95 6.81
N GLY A 183 -0.14 21.10 7.68
CA GLY A 183 -0.06 21.19 9.14
C GLY A 183 -1.13 22.07 9.70
#